data_4fe1cd4b0191ee85cfbf8309586973fa
#
_entry.id   4fe1cd4b0191ee85cfbf8309586973fa
#
_cell.length_a   1.000
_cell.length_b   1.000
_cell.length_c   1.000
_cell.angle_alpha   90.00
_cell.angle_beta   90.00
_cell.angle_gamma   90.00
#
_symmetry.space_group_name_H-M   'P 1'
#
loop_
_entity.id
_entity.type
_entity.pdbx_description
1 polymer ?
#
loop_
_entity_poly.entity_id
_entity_poly.type
_entity_poly.pdbx_seq_one_letter_code
_entity_poly.pdbx_strand_id
1 'polypeptide(L)'
;MIWQFPTLMAFFQSADNLERQAIKQRVIESSLEGTVPEHVLERNIETSNPFSGAYWFPEQASEFAPAVDDLFMFIFWVSLVFFLAIVGAMVYFCFRYKRKNGVIAPEPSTSHNTNIEVLWSVIPSIFLVYMFYIGAGTFWEMKIPKADSEEIQVIAFKYGWQFIYPNGDKTNELHLVQDQPVVLKMQSKDVLHSFFVPAFRQKQDIVPGRYTTAYIEPNKVGQYRLSCNEYCGDGHSKMRTACIVHDTPEDRQKNTEWIKDDYPAWKNGQHVYQIHCAGCHNINGNAGTGPALNLTWNRQGKTAGGESFTADENYVRKSILYPSEVIAAGFGKEGSISQMNSFQGILDDAPGGDIDHVIAYLKYLQDPNSVSNTKLKDLSDDEKSTEETPAEAAE
;
A
#
# COMPACT_ATOMS: atom_id res chain seq x y z
N MET A 1 30.35 -22.35 24.54
CA MET A 1 30.02 -20.94 24.23
C MET A 1 28.74 -20.80 23.37
N ILE A 2 27.73 -21.67 23.59
CA ILE A 2 26.48 -21.78 22.82
C ILE A 2 25.23 -21.43 23.67
N TRP A 3 25.39 -21.07 24.95
CA TRP A 3 24.29 -20.96 25.92
C TRP A 3 23.85 -19.53 26.28
N GLN A 4 24.33 -18.47 25.59
CA GLN A 4 23.96 -17.09 25.91
C GLN A 4 22.99 -16.45 24.91
N PHE A 5 22.65 -17.11 23.81
CA PHE A 5 21.72 -16.59 22.80
C PHE A 5 20.25 -16.44 23.27
N PRO A 6 19.68 -17.38 24.07
CA PRO A 6 18.30 -17.24 24.56
C PRO A 6 18.08 -16.04 25.47
N THR A 7 19.08 -15.68 26.28
CA THR A 7 18.98 -14.58 27.25
C THR A 7 19.05 -13.21 26.55
N LEU A 8 19.84 -13.09 25.49
CA LEU A 8 19.91 -11.87 24.69
C LEU A 8 18.61 -11.65 23.90
N MET A 9 18.04 -12.73 23.34
CA MET A 9 16.72 -12.70 22.67
C MET A 9 15.59 -12.28 23.62
N ALA A 10 15.57 -12.80 24.85
CA ALA A 10 14.59 -12.44 25.87
C ALA A 10 14.72 -10.97 26.30
N PHE A 11 15.94 -10.41 26.33
CA PHE A 11 16.18 -9.02 26.65
C PHE A 11 15.66 -8.09 25.55
N PHE A 12 15.88 -8.41 24.26
CA PHE A 12 15.34 -7.64 23.14
C PHE A 12 13.81 -7.75 23.07
N GLN A 13 13.22 -8.92 23.32
CA GLN A 13 11.77 -9.10 23.42
C GLN A 13 11.15 -8.30 24.57
N SER A 14 11.85 -8.16 25.69
CA SER A 14 11.40 -7.36 26.83
C SER A 14 11.45 -5.84 26.55
N ALA A 15 12.51 -5.36 25.88
CA ALA A 15 12.63 -3.96 25.48
C ALA A 15 11.56 -3.57 24.45
N ASP A 16 11.30 -4.46 23.48
CA ASP A 16 10.27 -4.28 22.45
C ASP A 16 8.84 -4.22 23.05
N ASN A 17 8.56 -5.04 24.07
CA ASN A 17 7.28 -5.01 24.79
C ASN A 17 7.06 -3.71 25.58
N LEU A 18 8.12 -3.13 26.15
CA LEU A 18 8.03 -1.85 26.86
C LEU A 18 7.77 -0.68 25.90
N GLU A 19 8.42 -0.68 24.73
CA GLU A 19 8.19 0.33 23.70
C GLU A 19 6.77 0.24 23.11
N ARG A 20 6.25 -0.98 22.92
CA ARG A 20 4.86 -1.22 22.51
C ARG A 20 3.84 -0.73 23.53
N GLN A 21 4.10 -0.94 24.83
CA GLN A 21 3.23 -0.41 25.87
C GLN A 21 3.24 1.12 25.90
N ALA A 22 4.39 1.76 25.69
CA ALA A 22 4.51 3.19 25.61
C ALA A 22 3.83 3.79 24.36
N ILE A 23 3.83 3.07 23.22
CA ILE A 23 3.10 3.44 22.01
C ILE A 23 1.59 3.28 22.24
N LYS A 24 1.14 2.14 22.82
CA LYS A 24 -0.27 1.93 23.19
C LYS A 24 -0.77 3.02 24.12
N GLN A 25 0.02 3.41 25.12
CA GLN A 25 -0.33 4.47 26.07
C GLN A 25 -0.49 5.84 25.38
N ARG A 26 0.42 6.21 24.48
CA ARG A 26 0.34 7.43 23.67
C ARG A 26 -0.85 7.46 22.73
N VAL A 27 -1.18 6.32 22.13
CA VAL A 27 -2.35 6.19 21.26
C VAL A 27 -3.64 6.32 22.06
N ILE A 28 -3.73 5.73 23.26
CA ILE A 28 -4.87 5.88 24.18
C ILE A 28 -5.00 7.32 24.67
N GLU A 29 -3.90 7.99 25.00
CA GLU A 29 -3.89 9.40 25.40
C GLU A 29 -4.37 10.34 24.28
N SER A 30 -3.91 10.10 23.04
CA SER A 30 -4.36 10.87 21.87
C SER A 30 -5.84 10.66 21.51
N SER A 31 -6.42 9.51 21.87
CA SER A 31 -7.83 9.22 21.64
C SER A 31 -8.74 9.82 22.70
N LEU A 32 -8.27 9.98 23.94
CA LEU A 32 -8.97 10.73 24.97
C LEU A 32 -9.12 12.22 24.60
N GLU A 33 -8.28 12.72 23.70
CA GLU A 33 -8.38 14.07 23.12
C GLU A 33 -9.35 14.16 21.92
N GLY A 34 -10.06 13.07 21.58
CA GLY A 34 -11.09 13.04 20.51
C GLY A 34 -10.55 13.08 19.08
N THR A 35 -9.25 12.86 18.89
CA THR A 35 -8.59 12.95 17.58
C THR A 35 -8.56 11.63 16.79
N VAL A 36 -8.89 10.50 17.44
CA VAL A 36 -8.92 9.17 16.80
C VAL A 36 -10.26 8.49 17.08
N PRO A 37 -11.00 8.01 16.07
CA PRO A 37 -12.25 7.29 16.27
C PRO A 37 -12.05 6.01 17.10
N GLU A 38 -12.99 5.73 18.02
CA GLU A 38 -12.95 4.62 18.97
C GLU A 38 -12.76 3.25 18.27
N HIS A 39 -13.35 3.05 17.11
CA HIS A 39 -13.20 1.82 16.30
C HIS A 39 -11.77 1.61 15.73
N VAL A 40 -10.95 2.64 15.66
CA VAL A 40 -9.53 2.55 15.28
C VAL A 40 -8.68 2.06 16.45
N LEU A 41 -9.16 2.27 17.68
CA LEU A 41 -8.48 1.90 18.91
C LEU A 41 -8.74 0.44 19.32
N GLU A 42 -9.94 -0.06 19.05
CA GLU A 42 -10.31 -1.45 19.32
C GLU A 42 -9.69 -2.42 18.32
N ARG A 43 -9.29 -1.96 17.15
CA ARG A 43 -8.38 -2.75 16.32
C ARG A 43 -7.08 -2.89 17.10
N ASN A 44 -6.89 -4.07 17.66
CA ASN A 44 -5.56 -4.46 18.14
C ASN A 44 -4.61 -4.22 16.97
N ILE A 45 -4.01 -3.03 16.96
CA ILE A 45 -2.83 -2.75 16.18
C ILE A 45 -1.73 -3.58 16.84
N GLU A 46 -1.82 -4.89 16.70
CA GLU A 46 -0.63 -5.66 16.53
C GLU A 46 -0.07 -5.18 15.19
N THR A 47 0.48 -3.97 15.21
CA THR A 47 1.45 -3.61 14.20
C THR A 47 2.41 -4.75 14.23
N SER A 48 2.27 -5.65 13.26
CA SER A 48 3.21 -6.74 13.09
C SER A 48 4.56 -6.03 13.07
N ASN A 49 5.28 -6.15 14.20
CA ASN A 49 6.64 -5.65 14.25
C ASN A 49 7.29 -6.24 12.99
N PRO A 50 7.81 -5.44 12.03
CA PRO A 50 8.45 -5.99 10.85
C PRO A 50 9.60 -6.94 11.19
N PHE A 51 9.92 -7.08 12.46
CA PHE A 51 10.93 -7.96 13.04
C PHE A 51 10.37 -8.99 14.04
N SER A 52 9.01 -9.06 14.25
CA SER A 52 8.43 -10.05 15.14
C SER A 52 8.49 -11.45 14.53
N GLY A 53 9.06 -12.37 15.26
CA GLY A 53 9.08 -13.79 14.96
C GLY A 53 10.39 -14.30 14.38
N ALA A 54 10.96 -13.70 13.35
CA ALA A 54 12.24 -14.10 12.80
C ALA A 54 13.19 -12.89 12.67
N TYR A 55 14.40 -13.02 13.09
CA TYR A 55 15.44 -11.98 13.00
C TYR A 55 15.65 -11.43 11.57
N TRP A 56 15.26 -12.20 10.55
CA TRP A 56 15.53 -11.92 9.15
C TRP A 56 14.29 -11.51 8.35
N PHE A 57 13.09 -11.91 8.79
CA PHE A 57 11.86 -11.75 8.02
C PHE A 57 10.72 -11.19 8.87
N PRO A 58 9.80 -10.44 8.27
CA PRO A 58 8.52 -10.15 8.91
C PRO A 58 7.74 -11.44 9.16
N GLU A 59 6.72 -11.34 10.02
CA GLU A 59 5.80 -12.43 10.31
C GLU A 59 5.25 -13.08 9.04
N GLN A 60 5.09 -14.40 9.06
CA GLN A 60 4.46 -15.17 7.99
C GLN A 60 2.94 -15.12 8.18
N ALA A 61 2.21 -14.70 7.16
CA ALA A 61 0.76 -14.57 7.21
C ALA A 61 0.06 -15.04 5.92
N SER A 62 0.74 -15.82 5.09
CA SER A 62 0.18 -16.51 3.93
C SER A 62 0.66 -17.94 3.86
N GLU A 63 -0.08 -18.77 3.14
CA GLU A 63 0.25 -20.18 2.91
C GLU A 63 1.61 -20.35 2.22
N PHE A 64 2.00 -19.40 1.36
CA PHE A 64 3.25 -19.47 0.60
C PHE A 64 4.48 -18.96 1.36
N ALA A 65 4.27 -18.17 2.42
CA ALA A 65 5.37 -17.49 3.11
C ALA A 65 6.44 -18.46 3.66
N PRO A 66 6.10 -19.61 4.28
CA PRO A 66 7.09 -20.59 4.75
C PRO A 66 7.97 -21.11 3.62
N ALA A 67 7.39 -21.52 2.50
CA ALA A 67 8.15 -22.10 1.37
C ALA A 67 9.12 -21.08 0.75
N VAL A 68 8.73 -19.81 0.67
CA VAL A 68 9.60 -18.72 0.20
C VAL A 68 10.77 -18.51 1.16
N ASP A 69 10.50 -18.46 2.46
CA ASP A 69 11.53 -18.26 3.49
C ASP A 69 12.51 -19.42 3.55
N ASP A 70 12.02 -20.65 3.48
CA ASP A 70 12.86 -21.86 3.49
C ASP A 70 13.81 -21.89 2.28
N LEU A 71 13.29 -21.56 1.09
CA LEU A 71 14.13 -21.46 -0.11
C LEU A 71 15.17 -20.35 0.03
N PHE A 72 14.79 -19.17 0.56
CA PHE A 72 15.74 -18.10 0.81
C PHE A 72 16.84 -18.52 1.79
N MET A 73 16.48 -19.15 2.90
CA MET A 73 17.46 -19.62 3.89
C MET A 73 18.38 -20.69 3.32
N PHE A 74 17.86 -21.59 2.49
CA PHE A 74 18.69 -22.55 1.77
C PHE A 74 19.72 -21.83 0.87
N ILE A 75 19.27 -20.88 0.07
CA ILE A 75 20.16 -20.07 -0.80
C ILE A 75 21.21 -19.32 0.03
N PHE A 76 20.79 -18.72 1.14
CA PHE A 76 21.68 -18.00 2.05
C PHE A 76 22.81 -18.89 2.59
N TRP A 77 22.46 -20.06 3.13
CA TRP A 77 23.44 -20.96 3.72
C TRP A 77 24.40 -21.55 2.67
N VAL A 78 23.88 -21.97 1.51
CA VAL A 78 24.71 -22.43 0.41
C VAL A 78 25.68 -21.33 -0.03
N SER A 79 25.17 -20.13 -0.22
CA SER A 79 26.00 -18.96 -0.62
C SER A 79 27.05 -18.62 0.42
N LEU A 80 26.73 -18.68 1.72
CA LEU A 80 27.66 -18.43 2.80
C LEU A 80 28.79 -19.45 2.82
N VAL A 81 28.48 -20.74 2.65
CA VAL A 81 29.50 -21.81 2.60
C VAL A 81 30.46 -21.59 1.43
N PHE A 82 29.91 -21.33 0.23
CA PHE A 82 30.75 -21.05 -0.95
C PHE A 82 31.60 -19.77 -0.77
N PHE A 83 30.99 -18.72 -0.22
CA PHE A 83 31.70 -17.47 0.09
C PHE A 83 32.89 -17.71 1.04
N LEU A 84 32.65 -18.40 2.14
CA LEU A 84 33.71 -18.69 3.12
C LEU A 84 34.81 -19.59 2.52
N ALA A 85 34.42 -20.58 1.74
CA ALA A 85 35.39 -21.46 1.07
C ALA A 85 36.27 -20.69 0.07
N ILE A 86 35.65 -19.86 -0.78
CA ILE A 86 36.38 -19.09 -1.81
C ILE A 86 37.26 -18.03 -1.16
N VAL A 87 36.73 -17.23 -0.24
CA VAL A 87 37.48 -16.17 0.45
C VAL A 87 38.59 -16.77 1.31
N GLY A 88 38.30 -17.87 2.03
CA GLY A 88 39.29 -18.59 2.81
C GLY A 88 40.44 -19.14 1.94
N ALA A 89 40.12 -19.76 0.81
CA ALA A 89 41.13 -20.23 -0.15
C ALA A 89 41.94 -19.05 -0.72
N MET A 90 41.29 -17.96 -1.09
CA MET A 90 41.97 -16.76 -1.58
C MET A 90 42.96 -16.20 -0.56
N VAL A 91 42.50 -16.01 0.68
CA VAL A 91 43.34 -15.52 1.78
C VAL A 91 44.50 -16.48 2.04
N TYR A 92 44.25 -17.80 2.11
CA TYR A 92 45.29 -18.82 2.27
C TYR A 92 46.33 -18.72 1.16
N PHE A 93 45.92 -18.61 -0.10
CA PHE A 93 46.86 -18.52 -1.23
C PHE A 93 47.67 -17.22 -1.23
N CYS A 94 47.07 -16.10 -0.80
CA CYS A 94 47.82 -14.85 -0.63
C CYS A 94 48.98 -14.99 0.36
N PHE A 95 48.79 -15.68 1.46
CA PHE A 95 49.86 -15.91 2.45
C PHE A 95 50.82 -17.02 1.99
N ARG A 96 50.29 -18.12 1.50
CA ARG A 96 51.10 -19.32 1.15
C ARG A 96 52.01 -19.10 -0.06
N TYR A 97 51.52 -18.36 -1.07
CA TYR A 97 52.22 -18.11 -2.32
C TYR A 97 52.77 -16.67 -2.42
N LYS A 98 52.86 -15.96 -1.32
CA LYS A 98 53.50 -14.65 -1.26
C LYS A 98 54.90 -14.72 -1.82
N ARG A 99 55.27 -13.77 -2.73
CA ARG A 99 56.60 -13.68 -3.31
C ARG A 99 57.65 -13.51 -2.20
N LYS A 100 58.65 -14.35 -2.21
CA LYS A 100 59.84 -14.27 -1.32
C LYS A 100 60.89 -13.43 -1.97
N ASN A 101 61.63 -12.65 -1.17
CA ASN A 101 62.76 -11.85 -1.65
C ASN A 101 63.82 -12.77 -2.29
N GLY A 102 64.32 -12.39 -3.49
CA GLY A 102 65.36 -13.13 -4.23
C GLY A 102 64.82 -14.12 -5.27
N VAL A 103 63.53 -14.43 -5.31
CA VAL A 103 62.94 -15.29 -6.37
C VAL A 103 62.53 -14.41 -7.55
N ILE A 104 63.17 -14.58 -8.70
CA ILE A 104 62.98 -13.75 -9.88
C ILE A 104 61.91 -14.32 -10.83
N ALA A 105 61.75 -15.64 -10.89
CA ALA A 105 60.79 -16.30 -11.77
C ALA A 105 59.92 -17.29 -10.97
N PRO A 106 58.63 -17.42 -11.30
CA PRO A 106 57.76 -18.45 -10.74
C PRO A 106 58.18 -19.83 -11.25
N GLU A 107 58.01 -20.85 -10.43
CA GLU A 107 58.15 -22.24 -10.91
C GLU A 107 57.06 -22.57 -11.94
N PRO A 108 57.40 -23.45 -12.94
CA PRO A 108 56.41 -23.89 -13.89
C PRO A 108 55.23 -24.55 -13.17
N SER A 109 54.01 -24.08 -13.43
CA SER A 109 52.78 -24.63 -12.86
C SER A 109 51.91 -25.25 -13.97
N THR A 110 51.06 -26.22 -13.58
CA THR A 110 50.05 -26.75 -14.48
C THR A 110 49.04 -25.67 -14.85
N SER A 111 48.75 -25.55 -16.14
CA SER A 111 47.81 -24.52 -16.64
C SER A 111 46.33 -24.89 -16.41
N HIS A 112 46.02 -26.18 -16.26
CA HIS A 112 44.67 -26.65 -16.06
C HIS A 112 44.66 -27.97 -15.28
N ASN A 113 43.50 -28.30 -14.68
CA ASN A 113 43.26 -29.57 -14.03
C ASN A 113 41.79 -29.96 -14.23
N THR A 114 41.53 -30.81 -15.18
CA THR A 114 40.18 -31.22 -15.59
C THR A 114 39.33 -31.78 -14.43
N ASN A 115 39.95 -32.52 -13.48
CA ASN A 115 39.21 -33.06 -12.36
C ASN A 115 38.68 -31.94 -11.42
N ILE A 116 39.49 -30.93 -11.15
CA ILE A 116 39.06 -29.79 -10.34
C ILE A 116 38.03 -28.96 -11.11
N GLU A 117 38.21 -28.77 -12.41
CA GLU A 117 37.29 -28.00 -13.27
C GLU A 117 35.91 -28.65 -13.31
N VAL A 118 35.84 -29.98 -13.46
CA VAL A 118 34.60 -30.75 -13.41
C VAL A 118 33.96 -30.62 -12.00
N LEU A 119 34.76 -30.76 -10.97
CA LEU A 119 34.27 -30.69 -9.56
C LEU A 119 33.60 -29.36 -9.28
N TRP A 120 34.25 -28.24 -9.58
CA TRP A 120 33.67 -26.92 -9.29
C TRP A 120 32.54 -26.50 -10.23
N SER A 121 32.36 -27.19 -11.35
CA SER A 121 31.22 -27.01 -12.24
C SER A 121 30.01 -27.86 -11.81
N VAL A 122 30.24 -29.14 -11.53
CA VAL A 122 29.15 -30.11 -11.23
C VAL A 122 28.51 -29.81 -9.86
N ILE A 123 29.32 -29.59 -8.83
CA ILE A 123 28.78 -29.37 -7.46
C ILE A 123 27.83 -28.16 -7.40
N PRO A 124 28.22 -26.94 -7.84
CA PRO A 124 27.28 -25.82 -7.86
C PRO A 124 26.06 -26.07 -8.78
N SER A 125 26.24 -26.77 -9.90
CA SER A 125 25.12 -27.09 -10.80
C SER A 125 24.04 -27.94 -10.13
N ILE A 126 24.42 -28.87 -9.26
CA ILE A 126 23.44 -29.68 -8.49
C ILE A 126 22.59 -28.76 -7.58
N PHE A 127 23.22 -27.80 -6.88
CA PHE A 127 22.49 -26.84 -6.07
C PHE A 127 21.57 -25.93 -6.91
N LEU A 128 22.02 -25.49 -8.08
CA LEU A 128 21.20 -24.67 -8.99
C LEU A 128 19.98 -25.45 -9.48
N VAL A 129 20.12 -26.70 -9.88
CA VAL A 129 19.00 -27.56 -10.29
C VAL A 129 18.00 -27.74 -9.15
N TYR A 130 18.50 -27.99 -7.93
CA TYR A 130 17.65 -28.12 -6.74
C TYR A 130 16.88 -26.82 -6.43
N MET A 131 17.56 -25.66 -6.45
CA MET A 131 16.92 -24.36 -6.22
C MET A 131 15.87 -24.07 -7.29
N PHE A 132 16.18 -24.37 -8.57
CA PHE A 132 15.23 -24.22 -9.67
C PHE A 132 13.98 -25.09 -9.45
N TYR A 133 14.15 -26.34 -9.08
CA TYR A 133 13.03 -27.26 -8.87
C TYR A 133 12.08 -26.78 -7.76
N ILE A 134 12.61 -26.41 -6.60
CA ILE A 134 11.81 -25.90 -5.48
C ILE A 134 11.19 -24.55 -5.82
N GLY A 135 12.00 -23.61 -6.37
CA GLY A 135 11.51 -22.27 -6.71
C GLY A 135 10.45 -22.28 -7.80
N ALA A 136 10.57 -23.14 -8.80
CA ALA A 136 9.55 -23.28 -9.85
C ALA A 136 8.24 -23.85 -9.28
N GLY A 137 8.30 -24.83 -8.36
CA GLY A 137 7.12 -25.36 -7.68
C GLY A 137 6.36 -24.27 -6.92
N THR A 138 7.04 -23.60 -6.02
CA THR A 138 6.44 -22.49 -5.24
C THR A 138 5.91 -21.37 -6.14
N PHE A 139 6.66 -21.02 -7.21
CA PHE A 139 6.20 -19.99 -8.16
C PHE A 139 4.89 -20.37 -8.84
N TRP A 140 4.73 -21.65 -9.28
CA TRP A 140 3.50 -22.11 -9.90
C TRP A 140 2.32 -22.09 -8.93
N GLU A 141 2.51 -22.52 -7.69
CA GLU A 141 1.49 -22.45 -6.64
C GLU A 141 1.02 -21.00 -6.40
N MET A 142 1.93 -20.04 -6.38
CA MET A 142 1.62 -18.61 -6.24
C MET A 142 0.96 -17.98 -7.47
N LYS A 143 0.98 -18.64 -8.63
CA LYS A 143 0.44 -18.11 -9.91
C LYS A 143 -0.85 -18.76 -10.36
N ILE A 144 -1.16 -19.94 -9.89
CA ILE A 144 -2.36 -20.67 -10.28
C ILE A 144 -3.39 -20.58 -9.17
N PRO A 145 -4.42 -19.73 -9.31
CA PRO A 145 -5.43 -19.57 -8.27
C PRO A 145 -6.32 -20.81 -8.15
N LYS A 146 -6.81 -21.07 -6.96
CA LYS A 146 -7.86 -22.06 -6.71
C LYS A 146 -9.18 -21.63 -7.38
N ALA A 147 -10.00 -22.58 -7.79
CA ALA A 147 -11.24 -22.33 -8.56
C ALA A 147 -12.29 -21.51 -7.78
N ASP A 148 -12.25 -21.56 -6.46
CA ASP A 148 -13.15 -20.87 -5.52
C ASP A 148 -12.59 -19.53 -5.02
N SER A 149 -11.54 -19.02 -5.63
CA SER A 149 -10.90 -17.77 -5.25
C SER A 149 -11.84 -16.57 -5.50
N GLU A 150 -11.99 -15.70 -4.51
CA GLU A 150 -12.68 -14.42 -4.65
C GLU A 150 -11.86 -13.44 -5.50
N GLU A 151 -12.47 -12.74 -6.47
CA GLU A 151 -11.79 -11.69 -7.24
C GLU A 151 -12.02 -10.32 -6.59
N ILE A 152 -10.94 -9.65 -6.19
CA ILE A 152 -10.96 -8.26 -5.72
C ILE A 152 -10.23 -7.40 -6.75
N GLN A 153 -10.86 -6.31 -7.20
CA GLN A 153 -10.21 -5.37 -8.11
C GLN A 153 -9.36 -4.38 -7.32
N VAL A 154 -8.15 -4.09 -7.82
CA VAL A 154 -7.22 -3.15 -7.21
C VAL A 154 -6.88 -2.06 -8.22
N ILE A 155 -7.16 -0.82 -7.86
CA ILE A 155 -6.79 0.35 -8.64
C ILE A 155 -5.67 1.08 -7.91
N ALA A 156 -4.48 1.14 -8.54
CA ALA A 156 -3.34 1.90 -8.05
C ALA A 156 -3.27 3.25 -8.77
N PHE A 157 -3.01 4.33 -8.02
CA PHE A 157 -2.86 5.69 -8.53
C PHE A 157 -1.90 6.50 -7.64
N LYS A 158 -1.43 7.64 -8.09
CA LYS A 158 -0.57 8.54 -7.30
C LYS A 158 -1.41 9.31 -6.26
N TYR A 159 -1.28 9.11 -4.93
CA TYR A 159 -0.37 8.12 -4.28
C TYR A 159 -1.21 7.29 -3.33
N GLY A 160 -2.07 6.43 -3.87
CA GLY A 160 -3.03 5.65 -3.08
C GLY A 160 -3.49 4.37 -3.75
N TRP A 161 -4.39 3.70 -3.05
CA TRP A 161 -4.96 2.41 -3.39
C TRP A 161 -6.49 2.48 -3.29
N GLN A 162 -7.18 1.84 -4.20
CA GLN A 162 -8.62 1.58 -4.10
C GLN A 162 -8.84 0.09 -4.33
N PHE A 163 -9.56 -0.53 -3.42
CA PHE A 163 -9.97 -1.94 -3.50
C PHE A 163 -11.46 -1.99 -3.73
N ILE A 164 -11.90 -2.76 -4.71
CA ILE A 164 -13.31 -2.91 -5.09
C ILE A 164 -13.67 -4.38 -4.93
N TYR A 165 -14.63 -4.66 -4.05
CA TYR A 165 -15.10 -6.00 -3.73
C TYR A 165 -16.21 -6.45 -4.65
N PRO A 166 -16.54 -7.76 -4.74
CA PRO A 166 -17.60 -8.27 -5.62
C PRO A 166 -18.99 -7.70 -5.33
N ASN A 167 -19.24 -7.27 -4.09
CA ASN A 167 -20.48 -6.60 -3.69
C ASN A 167 -20.55 -5.11 -4.07
N GLY A 168 -19.49 -4.56 -4.67
CA GLY A 168 -19.39 -3.17 -5.08
C GLY A 168 -18.78 -2.24 -4.03
N ASP A 169 -18.50 -2.70 -2.81
CA ASP A 169 -17.86 -1.90 -1.76
C ASP A 169 -16.48 -1.46 -2.21
N LYS A 170 -16.11 -0.22 -1.84
CA LYS A 170 -14.82 0.38 -2.16
C LYS A 170 -14.10 0.81 -0.88
N THR A 171 -12.84 0.45 -0.75
CA THR A 171 -12.00 0.83 0.39
C THR A 171 -10.61 1.28 -0.05
N ASN A 172 -9.85 1.94 0.83
CA ASN A 172 -8.42 2.24 0.64
C ASN A 172 -7.50 1.26 1.40
N GLU A 173 -8.07 0.41 2.24
CA GLU A 173 -7.40 -0.68 2.92
C GLU A 173 -7.85 -2.01 2.31
N LEU A 174 -6.96 -2.97 2.21
CA LEU A 174 -7.30 -4.30 1.70
C LEU A 174 -7.84 -5.15 2.86
N HIS A 175 -9.08 -5.59 2.75
CA HIS A 175 -9.73 -6.45 3.74
C HIS A 175 -9.88 -7.85 3.17
N LEU A 176 -9.27 -8.83 3.81
CA LEU A 176 -9.29 -10.25 3.46
C LEU A 176 -9.93 -11.07 4.61
N VAL A 177 -10.25 -12.33 4.34
CA VAL A 177 -10.71 -13.28 5.35
C VAL A 177 -9.68 -14.39 5.45
N GLN A 178 -9.39 -14.85 6.67
CA GLN A 178 -8.45 -15.96 6.93
C GLN A 178 -8.88 -17.22 6.16
N ASP A 179 -7.90 -17.95 5.61
CA ASP A 179 -8.08 -19.21 4.88
C ASP A 179 -8.99 -19.12 3.65
N GLN A 180 -9.32 -17.88 3.20
CA GLN A 180 -10.06 -17.65 1.98
C GLN A 180 -9.12 -17.24 0.84
N PRO A 181 -9.02 -18.02 -0.25
CA PRO A 181 -8.17 -17.70 -1.37
C PRO A 181 -8.73 -16.50 -2.17
N VAL A 182 -7.84 -15.58 -2.56
CA VAL A 182 -8.20 -14.34 -3.25
C VAL A 182 -7.30 -14.10 -4.45
N VAL A 183 -7.92 -13.68 -5.56
CA VAL A 183 -7.23 -13.15 -6.73
C VAL A 183 -7.38 -11.63 -6.75
N LEU A 184 -6.29 -10.93 -6.67
CA LEU A 184 -6.24 -9.49 -6.89
C LEU A 184 -6.05 -9.21 -8.37
N LYS A 185 -7.06 -8.59 -9.00
CA LYS A 185 -6.99 -8.11 -10.38
C LYS A 185 -6.64 -6.64 -10.38
N MET A 186 -5.40 -6.32 -10.74
CA MET A 186 -4.80 -5.03 -10.49
C MET A 186 -4.63 -4.22 -11.78
N GLN A 187 -4.92 -2.92 -11.70
CA GLN A 187 -4.75 -1.95 -12.77
C GLN A 187 -4.15 -0.64 -12.24
N SER A 188 -3.24 -0.04 -12.98
CA SER A 188 -2.78 1.33 -12.72
C SER A 188 -3.55 2.34 -13.56
N LYS A 189 -3.89 3.50 -12.96
CA LYS A 189 -4.53 4.63 -13.63
C LYS A 189 -3.52 5.60 -14.24
N ASP A 190 -2.27 5.57 -13.83
CA ASP A 190 -1.27 6.57 -14.22
C ASP A 190 0.09 5.96 -14.57
N VAL A 191 0.93 5.63 -13.59
CA VAL A 191 2.30 5.16 -13.76
C VAL A 191 2.47 3.73 -13.27
N LEU A 192 3.66 3.19 -13.39
CA LEU A 192 4.02 1.90 -12.81
C LEU A 192 3.97 1.98 -11.28
N HIS A 193 3.26 1.07 -10.64
CA HIS A 193 3.23 0.81 -9.20
C HIS A 193 3.58 -0.64 -8.92
N SER A 194 3.78 -0.99 -7.66
CA SER A 194 3.97 -2.38 -7.26
C SER A 194 3.25 -2.67 -5.95
N PHE A 195 2.34 -3.62 -5.99
CA PHE A 195 1.67 -4.14 -4.81
C PHE A 195 2.65 -4.98 -4.00
N PHE A 196 2.82 -4.68 -2.72
CA PHE A 196 3.74 -5.42 -1.86
C PHE A 196 3.22 -5.54 -0.43
N VAL A 197 3.00 -6.79 -0.01
CA VAL A 197 2.68 -7.16 1.37
C VAL A 197 3.78 -8.09 1.87
N PRO A 198 4.76 -7.58 2.63
CA PRO A 198 5.92 -8.37 3.09
C PRO A 198 5.54 -9.61 3.87
N ALA A 199 4.51 -9.55 4.73
CA ALA A 199 4.04 -10.67 5.52
C ALA A 199 3.52 -11.84 4.68
N PHE A 200 3.06 -11.58 3.46
CA PHE A 200 2.58 -12.60 2.53
C PHE A 200 3.66 -13.08 1.55
N ARG A 201 4.86 -12.46 1.57
CA ARG A 201 5.92 -12.66 0.55
C ARG A 201 5.42 -12.39 -0.88
N GLN A 202 4.33 -11.61 -1.01
CA GLN A 202 3.70 -11.29 -2.27
C GLN A 202 4.11 -9.91 -2.76
N LYS A 203 4.75 -9.87 -3.94
CA LYS A 203 5.05 -8.66 -4.70
C LYS A 203 4.58 -8.83 -6.14
N GLN A 204 3.86 -7.84 -6.67
CA GLN A 204 3.43 -7.84 -8.06
C GLN A 204 3.38 -6.43 -8.62
N ASP A 205 4.06 -6.20 -9.73
CA ASP A 205 4.06 -4.92 -10.41
C ASP A 205 2.73 -4.69 -11.13
N ILE A 206 2.25 -3.44 -11.08
CA ILE A 206 1.00 -3.00 -11.69
C ILE A 206 1.33 -2.06 -12.84
N VAL A 207 1.27 -2.60 -14.05
CA VAL A 207 1.69 -1.90 -15.26
C VAL A 207 0.50 -1.15 -15.87
N PRO A 208 0.64 0.16 -16.21
CA PRO A 208 -0.40 0.91 -16.87
C PRO A 208 -0.83 0.27 -18.20
N GLY A 209 -2.12 0.38 -18.51
CA GLY A 209 -2.68 -0.10 -19.79
C GLY A 209 -2.89 -1.61 -19.87
N ARG A 210 -2.62 -2.36 -18.81
CA ARG A 210 -2.89 -3.81 -18.74
C ARG A 210 -3.33 -4.24 -17.35
N TYR A 211 -3.99 -5.37 -17.26
CA TYR A 211 -4.27 -6.03 -15.99
C TYR A 211 -3.09 -6.91 -15.58
N THR A 212 -2.80 -6.91 -14.28
CA THR A 212 -1.89 -7.87 -13.63
C THR A 212 -2.62 -8.56 -12.50
N THR A 213 -2.22 -9.77 -12.15
CA THR A 213 -2.90 -10.56 -11.13
C THR A 213 -1.92 -11.00 -10.05
N ALA A 214 -2.37 -11.02 -8.80
CA ALA A 214 -1.69 -11.66 -7.69
C ALA A 214 -2.67 -12.61 -6.99
N TYR A 215 -2.20 -13.80 -6.64
CA TYR A 215 -2.94 -14.78 -5.86
C TYR A 215 -2.45 -14.76 -4.42
N ILE A 216 -3.37 -14.71 -3.48
CA ILE A 216 -3.09 -14.62 -2.04
C ILE A 216 -3.98 -15.62 -1.30
N GLU A 217 -3.40 -16.30 -0.33
CA GLU A 217 -4.09 -17.18 0.60
C GLU A 217 -3.64 -16.80 2.02
N PRO A 218 -4.36 -15.86 2.69
CA PRO A 218 -3.99 -15.41 4.02
C PRO A 218 -4.34 -16.49 5.04
N ASN A 219 -3.39 -16.85 5.91
CA ASN A 219 -3.57 -17.91 6.91
C ASN A 219 -3.53 -17.41 8.36
N LYS A 220 -3.43 -16.09 8.57
CA LYS A 220 -3.35 -15.51 9.90
C LYS A 220 -4.10 -14.19 9.99
N VAL A 221 -5.00 -14.07 10.97
CA VAL A 221 -5.70 -12.82 11.33
C VAL A 221 -4.71 -11.76 11.80
N GLY A 222 -4.90 -10.53 11.35
CA GLY A 222 -4.05 -9.40 11.74
C GLY A 222 -4.06 -8.26 10.76
N GLN A 223 -3.32 -7.20 11.09
CA GLN A 223 -3.12 -6.06 10.23
C GLN A 223 -1.68 -6.03 9.71
N TYR A 224 -1.52 -6.06 8.41
CA TYR A 224 -0.24 -6.13 7.71
C TYR A 224 0.00 -4.88 6.89
N ARG A 225 1.26 -4.50 6.75
CA ARG A 225 1.64 -3.38 5.91
C ARG A 225 1.49 -3.74 4.43
N LEU A 226 0.80 -2.87 3.69
CA LEU A 226 0.76 -2.84 2.24
C LEU A 226 1.44 -1.57 1.75
N SER A 227 2.34 -1.65 0.79
CA SER A 227 3.06 -0.50 0.26
C SER A 227 3.33 -0.63 -1.23
N CYS A 228 3.50 0.52 -1.90
CA CYS A 228 4.07 0.56 -3.23
C CYS A 228 5.56 0.23 -3.17
N ASN A 229 6.04 -0.66 -4.04
CA ASN A 229 7.44 -1.11 -4.09
C ASN A 229 8.09 -0.88 -5.46
N GLU A 230 7.53 0.03 -6.26
CA GLU A 230 8.11 0.55 -7.49
C GLU A 230 7.98 2.07 -7.50
N TYR A 231 9.06 2.80 -7.83
CA TYR A 231 9.06 4.26 -7.79
C TYR A 231 7.99 4.85 -8.71
N CYS A 232 7.03 5.58 -8.14
CA CYS A 232 5.88 6.15 -8.82
C CYS A 232 5.82 7.70 -8.79
N GLY A 233 6.82 8.36 -8.20
CA GLY A 233 6.92 9.81 -8.08
C GLY A 233 7.20 10.29 -6.65
N ASP A 234 7.10 11.60 -6.41
CA ASP A 234 7.54 12.25 -5.15
C ASP A 234 6.82 11.73 -3.89
N GLY A 235 5.55 11.33 -4.02
CA GLY A 235 4.76 10.73 -2.93
C GLY A 235 4.93 9.22 -2.75
N HIS A 236 5.84 8.58 -3.49
CA HIS A 236 6.03 7.12 -3.47
C HIS A 236 6.17 6.54 -2.05
N SER A 237 6.97 7.14 -1.20
CA SER A 237 7.17 6.67 0.18
C SER A 237 5.91 6.80 1.07
N LYS A 238 4.94 7.63 0.68
CA LYS A 238 3.66 7.82 1.38
C LYS A 238 2.56 6.88 0.88
N MET A 239 2.74 6.23 -0.29
CA MET A 239 1.78 5.31 -0.88
C MET A 239 1.76 3.98 -0.11
N ARG A 240 1.22 4.02 1.10
CA ARG A 240 1.12 2.91 2.05
C ARG A 240 -0.29 2.83 2.58
N THR A 241 -0.74 1.60 2.84
CA THR A 241 -2.01 1.31 3.50
C THR A 241 -1.91 0.02 4.30
N ALA A 242 -3.00 -0.42 4.87
CA ALA A 242 -3.10 -1.69 5.58
C ALA A 242 -3.68 -2.79 4.68
N CYS A 243 -3.24 -4.02 4.95
CA CYS A 243 -3.93 -5.24 4.56
C CYS A 243 -4.42 -5.89 5.86
N ILE A 244 -5.74 -6.00 6.03
CA ILE A 244 -6.39 -6.48 7.24
C ILE A 244 -7.00 -7.84 6.94
N VAL A 245 -6.57 -8.86 7.67
CA VAL A 245 -7.13 -10.21 7.59
C VAL A 245 -8.10 -10.39 8.75
N HIS A 246 -9.37 -10.62 8.43
CA HIS A 246 -10.45 -10.86 9.38
C HIS A 246 -10.62 -12.34 9.63
N ASP A 247 -11.17 -12.67 10.79
CA ASP A 247 -11.49 -14.05 11.16
C ASP A 247 -12.71 -14.58 10.39
N THR A 248 -13.71 -13.72 10.15
CA THR A 248 -14.97 -14.10 9.49
C THR A 248 -15.35 -13.15 8.34
N PRO A 249 -16.14 -13.65 7.35
CA PRO A 249 -16.67 -12.79 6.29
C PRO A 249 -17.57 -11.66 6.81
N GLU A 250 -18.32 -11.90 7.89
CA GLU A 250 -19.21 -10.92 8.51
C GLU A 250 -18.42 -9.77 9.14
N ASP A 251 -17.28 -10.08 9.78
CA ASP A 251 -16.39 -9.05 10.33
C ASP A 251 -15.75 -8.23 9.21
N ARG A 252 -15.30 -8.86 8.11
CA ARG A 252 -14.85 -8.16 6.91
C ARG A 252 -15.93 -7.23 6.39
N GLN A 253 -17.15 -7.70 6.21
CA GLN A 253 -18.25 -6.91 5.66
C GLN A 253 -18.54 -5.66 6.48
N LYS A 254 -18.57 -5.74 7.80
CA LYS A 254 -18.75 -4.58 8.70
C LYS A 254 -17.66 -3.51 8.51
N ASN A 255 -16.47 -3.92 8.10
CA ASN A 255 -15.33 -3.04 7.93
C ASN A 255 -15.13 -2.55 6.48
N THR A 256 -15.83 -3.13 5.49
CA THR A 256 -15.79 -2.70 4.09
C THR A 256 -16.96 -1.79 3.69
N GLU A 257 -18.03 -1.78 4.45
CA GLU A 257 -19.16 -0.88 4.25
C GLU A 257 -18.79 0.58 4.60
N TRP A 258 -18.11 1.27 3.69
CA TRP A 258 -17.62 2.63 3.94
C TRP A 258 -18.59 3.72 3.57
N ILE A 259 -19.26 3.59 2.41
CA ILE A 259 -20.28 4.51 1.94
C ILE A 259 -21.63 3.89 2.30
N LYS A 260 -22.36 4.54 3.20
CA LYS A 260 -23.68 4.08 3.65
C LYS A 260 -24.73 5.10 3.30
N ASP A 261 -25.84 4.64 2.76
CA ASP A 261 -26.99 5.49 2.41
C ASP A 261 -27.56 6.25 3.62
N ASP A 262 -27.35 5.72 4.83
CA ASP A 262 -27.81 6.33 6.09
C ASP A 262 -26.78 7.31 6.70
N TYR A 263 -25.59 7.43 6.13
CA TYR A 263 -24.65 8.43 6.60
C TYR A 263 -24.94 9.80 5.98
N PRO A 264 -24.74 10.90 6.73
CA PRO A 264 -24.75 12.24 6.13
C PRO A 264 -23.72 12.34 5.02
N ALA A 265 -24.03 13.13 3.98
CA ALA A 265 -23.15 13.32 2.82
C ALA A 265 -21.71 13.69 3.19
N TRP A 266 -21.52 14.56 4.19
CA TRP A 266 -20.20 14.95 4.65
C TRP A 266 -19.39 13.79 5.24
N LYS A 267 -20.06 12.82 5.87
CA LYS A 267 -19.38 11.65 6.45
C LYS A 267 -18.92 10.68 5.36
N ASN A 268 -19.74 10.45 4.34
CA ASN A 268 -19.30 9.73 3.15
C ASN A 268 -18.16 10.48 2.43
N GLY A 269 -18.24 11.80 2.35
CA GLY A 269 -17.16 12.64 1.80
C GLY A 269 -15.86 12.57 2.60
N GLN A 270 -15.93 12.40 3.91
CA GLN A 270 -14.75 12.13 4.74
C GLN A 270 -14.06 10.83 4.32
N HIS A 271 -14.82 9.79 4.02
CA HIS A 271 -14.25 8.51 3.54
C HIS A 271 -13.62 8.68 2.16
N VAL A 272 -14.30 9.34 1.21
CA VAL A 272 -13.73 9.64 -0.11
C VAL A 272 -12.44 10.47 0.01
N TYR A 273 -12.42 11.48 0.90
CA TYR A 273 -11.22 12.26 1.20
C TYR A 273 -10.07 11.37 1.70
N GLN A 274 -10.34 10.47 2.65
CA GLN A 274 -9.32 9.58 3.20
C GLN A 274 -8.71 8.67 2.14
N ILE A 275 -9.54 8.17 1.22
CA ILE A 275 -9.09 7.28 0.14
C ILE A 275 -8.27 8.03 -0.91
N HIS A 276 -8.77 9.17 -1.40
CA HIS A 276 -8.30 9.78 -2.64
C HIS A 276 -7.51 11.07 -2.45
N CYS A 277 -7.72 11.78 -1.35
CA CYS A 277 -7.22 13.16 -1.20
C CYS A 277 -6.15 13.31 -0.11
N ALA A 278 -6.25 12.54 0.99
CA ALA A 278 -5.41 12.71 2.19
C ALA A 278 -3.91 12.48 1.95
N GLY A 279 -3.54 11.74 0.90
CA GLY A 279 -2.14 11.51 0.52
C GLY A 279 -1.40 12.79 0.09
N CYS A 280 -2.13 13.78 -0.44
CA CYS A 280 -1.59 15.04 -0.95
C CYS A 280 -2.12 16.28 -0.22
N HIS A 281 -3.34 16.23 0.30
CA HIS A 281 -4.03 17.36 0.94
C HIS A 281 -4.20 17.13 2.44
N ASN A 282 -3.75 18.08 3.26
CA ASN A 282 -3.97 18.08 4.69
C ASN A 282 -5.26 18.85 5.07
N ILE A 283 -5.80 18.54 6.24
CA ILE A 283 -6.95 19.25 6.84
C ILE A 283 -6.59 19.98 8.15
N ASN A 284 -5.28 20.11 8.44
CA ASN A 284 -4.76 20.76 9.65
C ASN A 284 -4.26 22.21 9.41
N GLY A 285 -4.60 22.80 8.27
CA GLY A 285 -4.19 24.15 7.88
C GLY A 285 -2.82 24.25 7.19
N ASN A 286 -2.04 23.18 7.17
CA ASN A 286 -0.74 23.16 6.51
C ASN A 286 -0.87 22.61 5.09
N ALA A 287 -0.23 23.26 4.11
CA ALA A 287 -0.14 22.73 2.77
C ALA A 287 0.73 21.46 2.75
N GLY A 288 0.29 20.47 1.97
CA GLY A 288 1.05 19.28 1.65
C GLY A 288 1.64 19.38 0.25
N THR A 289 1.57 18.30 -0.54
CA THR A 289 1.81 18.32 -1.98
C THR A 289 0.78 19.20 -2.70
N GLY A 290 -0.46 19.22 -2.17
CA GLY A 290 -1.54 20.11 -2.55
C GLY A 290 -1.90 21.12 -1.44
N PRO A 291 -2.81 22.09 -1.72
CA PRO A 291 -3.31 23.03 -0.71
C PRO A 291 -4.04 22.32 0.43
N ALA A 292 -4.03 22.95 1.62
CA ALA A 292 -4.83 22.47 2.74
C ALA A 292 -6.33 22.62 2.46
N LEU A 293 -7.13 21.59 2.76
CA LEU A 293 -8.55 21.56 2.40
C LEU A 293 -9.48 22.11 3.49
N ASN A 294 -9.06 22.21 4.75
CA ASN A 294 -9.88 22.72 5.86
C ASN A 294 -10.28 24.19 5.73
N LEU A 295 -9.63 24.97 4.87
CA LEU A 295 -9.93 26.38 4.61
C LEU A 295 -10.20 26.62 3.12
N THR A 296 -10.64 25.61 2.39
CA THR A 296 -10.79 25.71 0.92
C THR A 296 -12.13 26.26 0.53
N TRP A 297 -13.23 25.87 1.19
CA TRP A 297 -14.58 26.25 0.78
C TRP A 297 -14.77 27.78 0.80
N ASN A 298 -15.32 28.35 -0.30
CA ASN A 298 -15.52 29.79 -0.50
C ASN A 298 -14.25 30.67 -0.40
N ARG A 299 -13.06 30.05 -0.37
CA ARG A 299 -11.80 30.81 -0.36
C ARG A 299 -11.62 31.56 -1.67
N GLN A 300 -11.26 32.84 -1.55
CA GLN A 300 -10.75 33.62 -2.68
C GLN A 300 -9.29 33.27 -2.90
N GLY A 301 -8.91 33.03 -4.15
CA GLY A 301 -7.54 32.66 -4.52
C GLY A 301 -7.16 33.13 -5.92
N LYS A 302 -5.93 32.81 -6.31
CA LYS A 302 -5.45 33.02 -7.68
C LYS A 302 -4.95 31.71 -8.26
N THR A 303 -5.17 31.51 -9.54
CA THR A 303 -4.56 30.43 -10.32
C THR A 303 -3.07 30.70 -10.54
N ALA A 304 -2.33 29.70 -11.00
CA ALA A 304 -0.94 29.87 -11.42
C ALA A 304 -0.76 30.88 -12.56
N GLY A 305 -1.81 31.11 -13.37
CA GLY A 305 -1.89 32.16 -14.42
C GLY A 305 -2.29 33.55 -13.90
N GLY A 306 -2.56 33.68 -12.60
CA GLY A 306 -2.94 34.95 -11.97
C GLY A 306 -4.44 35.28 -12.00
N GLU A 307 -5.28 34.44 -12.59
CA GLU A 307 -6.74 34.61 -12.61
C GLU A 307 -7.31 34.41 -11.20
N SER A 308 -8.22 35.28 -10.80
CA SER A 308 -8.90 35.15 -9.50
C SER A 308 -10.00 34.10 -9.59
N PHE A 309 -10.13 33.28 -8.53
CA PHE A 309 -11.20 32.30 -8.39
C PHE A 309 -11.81 32.34 -7.00
N THR A 310 -13.05 31.88 -6.91
CA THR A 310 -13.70 31.48 -5.65
C THR A 310 -13.75 29.94 -5.62
N ALA A 311 -13.33 29.35 -4.53
CA ALA A 311 -13.38 27.89 -4.37
C ALA A 311 -14.81 27.42 -4.03
N ASP A 312 -15.73 27.68 -4.96
CA ASP A 312 -17.13 27.22 -4.95
C ASP A 312 -17.23 25.77 -5.47
N GLU A 313 -18.44 25.28 -5.58
CA GLU A 313 -18.72 23.93 -6.05
C GLU A 313 -18.16 23.64 -7.44
N ASN A 314 -18.37 24.59 -8.38
CA ASN A 314 -17.89 24.44 -9.76
C ASN A 314 -16.36 24.40 -9.82
N TYR A 315 -15.69 25.25 -9.04
CA TYR A 315 -14.24 25.24 -8.94
C TYR A 315 -13.71 23.91 -8.38
N VAL A 316 -14.29 23.44 -7.28
CA VAL A 316 -13.88 22.19 -6.64
C VAL A 316 -14.10 21.01 -7.58
N ARG A 317 -15.26 20.89 -8.20
CA ARG A 317 -15.58 19.85 -9.18
C ARG A 317 -14.60 19.87 -10.35
N LYS A 318 -14.37 21.06 -10.93
CA LYS A 318 -13.42 21.24 -12.03
C LYS A 318 -11.98 20.87 -11.61
N SER A 319 -11.57 21.26 -10.42
CA SER A 319 -10.24 20.95 -9.88
C SER A 319 -10.02 19.46 -9.67
N ILE A 320 -11.06 18.72 -9.31
CA ILE A 320 -11.02 17.25 -9.13
C ILE A 320 -10.95 16.54 -10.49
N LEU A 321 -11.80 16.94 -11.43
CA LEU A 321 -11.93 16.26 -12.73
C LEU A 321 -10.84 16.69 -13.73
N TYR A 322 -10.49 17.98 -13.75
CA TYR A 322 -9.58 18.61 -14.73
C TYR A 322 -8.49 19.43 -14.04
N PRO A 323 -7.66 18.83 -13.17
CA PRO A 323 -6.74 19.56 -12.29
C PRO A 323 -5.65 20.36 -13.04
N SER A 324 -5.35 20.00 -14.28
CA SER A 324 -4.41 20.78 -15.12
C SER A 324 -4.98 22.06 -15.69
N GLU A 325 -6.31 22.21 -15.70
CA GLU A 325 -6.97 23.45 -16.16
C GLU A 325 -7.07 24.51 -15.05
N VAL A 326 -6.97 24.08 -13.76
CA VAL A 326 -7.20 24.96 -12.61
C VAL A 326 -6.13 24.70 -11.54
N ILE A 327 -4.90 25.15 -11.80
CA ILE A 327 -3.79 25.01 -10.86
C ILE A 327 -3.79 26.22 -9.93
N ALA A 328 -3.90 26.01 -8.62
CA ALA A 328 -3.79 27.08 -7.63
C ALA A 328 -2.37 27.64 -7.58
N ALA A 329 -2.24 28.96 -7.35
CA ALA A 329 -0.95 29.62 -7.23
C ALA A 329 -0.09 28.98 -6.12
N GLY A 330 1.17 28.70 -6.41
CA GLY A 330 2.12 28.01 -5.51
C GLY A 330 2.15 26.49 -5.66
N PHE A 331 1.25 25.87 -6.45
CA PHE A 331 1.18 24.41 -6.64
C PHE A 331 1.48 23.96 -8.08
N GLY A 332 2.03 24.81 -8.90
CA GLY A 332 2.42 24.54 -10.28
C GLY A 332 2.59 25.82 -11.08
N LYS A 333 2.84 25.67 -12.39
CA LYS A 333 2.94 26.77 -13.35
C LYS A 333 1.75 26.72 -14.30
N GLU A 334 1.36 27.87 -14.82
CA GLU A 334 0.35 27.95 -15.90
C GLU A 334 0.76 27.09 -17.09
N GLY A 335 -0.20 26.34 -17.65
CA GLY A 335 0.02 25.45 -18.79
C GLY A 335 0.86 24.20 -18.49
N SER A 336 1.28 23.98 -17.23
CA SER A 336 1.93 22.74 -16.83
C SER A 336 0.91 21.63 -16.53
N ILE A 337 1.38 20.39 -16.54
CA ILE A 337 0.57 19.27 -16.03
C ILE A 337 0.52 19.38 -14.50
N SER A 338 -0.69 19.32 -13.94
CA SER A 338 -0.88 19.30 -12.49
C SER A 338 -0.20 18.09 -11.85
N GLN A 339 0.32 18.25 -10.62
CA GLN A 339 0.74 17.11 -9.81
C GLN A 339 -0.46 16.33 -9.25
N MET A 340 -1.62 16.94 -9.20
CA MET A 340 -2.88 16.27 -8.86
C MET A 340 -3.35 15.45 -10.06
N ASN A 341 -3.69 14.18 -9.84
CA ASN A 341 -4.28 13.35 -10.88
C ASN A 341 -5.71 13.77 -11.18
N SER A 342 -6.15 13.54 -12.41
CA SER A 342 -7.57 13.60 -12.75
C SER A 342 -8.29 12.40 -12.12
N PHE A 343 -9.40 12.67 -11.45
CA PHE A 343 -10.28 11.64 -10.91
C PHE A 343 -11.48 11.31 -11.81
N GLN A 344 -11.44 11.78 -13.06
CA GLN A 344 -12.44 11.43 -14.06
C GLN A 344 -12.52 9.92 -14.26
N GLY A 345 -13.71 9.34 -14.11
CA GLY A 345 -13.95 7.90 -14.19
C GLY A 345 -13.38 7.08 -12.99
N ILE A 346 -12.94 7.75 -11.93
CA ILE A 346 -12.59 7.14 -10.63
C ILE A 346 -13.66 7.50 -9.60
N LEU A 347 -13.96 8.79 -9.46
CA LEU A 347 -15.02 9.29 -8.60
C LEU A 347 -16.30 9.47 -9.40
N ASP A 348 -17.43 9.12 -8.79
CA ASP A 348 -18.74 9.33 -9.37
C ASP A 348 -19.09 10.81 -9.36
N ASP A 349 -19.36 11.37 -10.55
CA ASP A 349 -19.74 12.79 -10.76
C ASP A 349 -21.27 12.96 -10.96
N ALA A 350 -22.04 11.90 -10.83
CA ALA A 350 -23.49 12.00 -10.84
C ALA A 350 -24.02 12.78 -9.62
N PRO A 351 -25.18 13.42 -9.70
CA PRO A 351 -25.80 14.05 -8.53
C PRO A 351 -25.93 13.07 -7.36
N GLY A 352 -25.40 13.47 -6.19
CA GLY A 352 -25.32 12.61 -5.00
C GLY A 352 -24.18 11.60 -5.00
N GLY A 353 -23.25 11.67 -5.99
CA GLY A 353 -22.09 10.79 -6.07
C GLY A 353 -20.91 11.20 -5.22
N ASP A 354 -19.76 10.55 -5.45
CA ASP A 354 -18.53 10.72 -4.67
C ASP A 354 -18.05 12.18 -4.59
N ILE A 355 -18.18 12.94 -5.68
CA ILE A 355 -17.73 14.34 -5.72
C ILE A 355 -18.62 15.23 -4.87
N ASP A 356 -19.93 15.01 -4.87
CA ASP A 356 -20.87 15.75 -4.03
C ASP A 356 -20.63 15.45 -2.56
N HIS A 357 -20.29 14.22 -2.22
CA HIS A 357 -19.87 13.83 -0.87
C HIS A 357 -18.61 14.61 -0.44
N VAL A 358 -17.58 14.69 -1.29
CA VAL A 358 -16.37 15.48 -1.00
C VAL A 358 -16.70 16.94 -0.79
N ILE A 359 -17.54 17.52 -1.64
CA ILE A 359 -17.97 18.92 -1.51
C ILE A 359 -18.69 19.14 -0.17
N ALA A 360 -19.59 18.23 0.20
CA ALA A 360 -20.25 18.28 1.51
C ALA A 360 -19.24 18.22 2.67
N TYR A 361 -18.20 17.39 2.55
CA TYR A 361 -17.14 17.33 3.55
C TYR A 361 -16.31 18.63 3.63
N LEU A 362 -15.98 19.25 2.52
CA LEU A 362 -15.27 20.54 2.50
C LEU A 362 -16.11 21.66 3.16
N LYS A 363 -17.43 21.66 2.93
CA LYS A 363 -18.37 22.57 3.63
C LYS A 363 -18.35 22.32 5.14
N TYR A 364 -18.43 21.05 5.55
CA TYR A 364 -18.37 20.63 6.95
C TYR A 364 -17.07 21.02 7.65
N LEU A 365 -15.92 20.87 6.98
CA LEU A 365 -14.62 21.25 7.56
C LEU A 365 -14.51 22.75 7.88
N GLN A 366 -15.23 23.58 7.15
CA GLN A 366 -15.23 25.03 7.37
C GLN A 366 -16.25 25.47 8.41
N ASP A 367 -17.44 24.92 8.36
CA ASP A 367 -18.52 25.15 9.33
C ASP A 367 -19.33 23.87 9.53
N PRO A 368 -19.08 23.14 10.63
CA PRO A 368 -19.82 21.92 10.94
C PRO A 368 -21.35 22.11 11.06
N ASN A 369 -21.82 23.33 11.32
CA ASN A 369 -23.25 23.65 11.44
C ASN A 369 -23.89 23.98 10.09
N SER A 370 -23.09 24.23 9.05
CA SER A 370 -23.60 24.60 7.71
C SER A 370 -24.12 23.40 6.91
N VAL A 371 -23.77 22.18 7.32
CA VAL A 371 -24.15 20.97 6.61
C VAL A 371 -25.21 20.23 7.42
N SER A 372 -26.40 20.13 6.85
CA SER A 372 -27.50 19.37 7.40
C SER A 372 -27.10 17.91 7.60
N ASN A 373 -27.57 17.29 8.70
CA ASN A 373 -27.54 15.84 8.89
C ASN A 373 -28.54 15.12 7.95
N THR A 374 -29.04 15.80 6.94
CA THR A 374 -30.01 15.28 5.96
C THR A 374 -29.34 14.22 5.12
N LYS A 375 -29.97 13.09 5.01
CA LYS A 375 -29.53 11.97 4.16
C LYS A 375 -29.63 12.41 2.70
N LEU A 376 -28.68 12.00 1.86
CA LEU A 376 -28.70 12.30 0.42
C LEU A 376 -29.97 11.84 -0.28
N LYS A 377 -30.56 10.75 0.19
CA LYS A 377 -31.83 10.21 -0.32
C LYS A 377 -32.97 11.21 -0.19
N ASP A 378 -32.94 12.04 0.87
CA ASP A 378 -33.97 13.07 1.09
C ASP A 378 -33.75 14.32 0.20
N LEU A 379 -32.51 14.56 -0.27
CA LEU A 379 -32.17 15.66 -1.17
C LEU A 379 -32.55 15.35 -2.63
N SER A 380 -32.46 14.12 -3.07
CA SER A 380 -32.84 13.71 -4.45
C SER A 380 -34.35 13.74 -4.68
N ASP A 381 -35.13 13.60 -3.61
CA ASP A 381 -36.59 13.64 -3.69
C ASP A 381 -37.12 15.10 -3.72
N ASP A 382 -36.41 16.06 -3.12
CA ASP A 382 -36.76 17.47 -3.16
C ASP A 382 -36.48 18.12 -4.54
N GLU A 383 -35.42 17.71 -5.25
CA GLU A 383 -35.16 18.18 -6.62
C GLU A 383 -36.17 17.63 -7.63
N LYS A 384 -36.64 16.38 -7.47
CA LYS A 384 -37.71 15.81 -8.30
C LYS A 384 -39.05 16.49 -8.11
N SER A 385 -39.33 17.04 -6.91
CA SER A 385 -40.57 17.74 -6.63
C SER A 385 -40.66 19.16 -7.24
N THR A 386 -39.53 19.72 -7.66
CA THR A 386 -39.46 21.07 -8.29
C THR A 386 -39.52 21.05 -9.81
N GLU A 387 -39.35 19.89 -10.46
CA GLU A 387 -39.46 19.74 -11.93
C GLU A 387 -40.87 19.38 -12.45
N GLU A 388 -41.82 19.00 -11.58
CA GLU A 388 -43.20 18.75 -11.95
C GLU A 388 -44.07 20.00 -11.68
N THR A 389 -43.91 21.06 -12.43
CA THR A 389 -44.96 22.08 -12.61
C THR A 389 -45.51 21.97 -14.05
N PRO A 390 -46.72 21.51 -14.25
CA PRO A 390 -47.27 21.39 -15.60
C PRO A 390 -47.54 22.76 -16.21
N ALA A 391 -47.06 22.94 -17.39
CA ALA A 391 -47.58 23.98 -18.30
C ALA A 391 -48.97 23.53 -18.77
N GLU A 392 -50.02 23.88 -18.02
CA GLU A 392 -51.41 23.77 -18.45
C GLU A 392 -52.21 24.95 -17.91
N ALA A 393 -52.35 25.98 -18.75
CA ALA A 393 -53.48 26.86 -18.88
C ALA A 393 -53.16 28.08 -19.79
N ALA A 394 -53.30 27.92 -21.07
CA ALA A 394 -53.62 29.04 -21.96
C ALA A 394 -54.41 28.50 -23.15
N GLU A 395 -55.75 28.49 -23.03
CA GLU A 395 -56.71 28.75 -24.09
C GLU A 395 -57.49 29.99 -23.73
#